data_6a2abc2e74153e142831fd54a0d8e83e
#
_entry.id   6a2abc2e74153e142831fd54a0d8e83e
#
_cell.length_a   1.000
_cell.length_b   1.000
_cell.length_c   1.000
_cell.angle_alpha   90.00
_cell.angle_beta   90.00
_cell.angle_gamma   90.00
#
_symmetry.space_group_name_H-M   'P 1'
#
loop_
_entity.id
_entity.type
_entity.pdbx_description
1 polymer ?
#
loop_
_entity_poly.entity_id
_entity_poly.type
_entity_poly.pdbx_seq_one_letter_code
_entity_poly.pdbx_strand_id
1 'polypeptide(L)'
;LPEQAEYNLPLSKQDRASLLDSTQSRQSSTRNKRNISGSDCRDMAVIAQHRAAALADYIANLPDYECHYGLFSIDSSLATQIFSAQNVHAVAGRFVQELPRYDASNLGLVNLLIYLRAAYYQYEVSGLRDPIPDLAVTLRPYIRRSIMSDALSRENPRAPSTAHELMKLITNMKDEAYYLPALKDRIQRYTTSAANPQAAEPLRQPGAAGAFTGLLTVFFYAHQRRDARVALETDASFAEALDRFVTANRAVLSNARDVHLLADAARETYRFLRYPAQKPLVKRMIQDLLAATSMTGDGNELWLAAAEAVEYGDPGRCADYGICDFKNRLIDAVLPRRFACNAQVRILAQAIPPARLRPICTAVAQQEDYFHRMMKTGRRPVAGDRNDTLELVVFEDYRNYRKYASVIYGINTDNGGMYLEGDPSAPDNQARLITHEASWLRPRFKVWNLEHEFTHYLDGRHDMAGDFAASTAKPTVWWIEGIAEYLSKRNDNQEAIDAVRTGTYRLADVLTTRYTSNDYVARAYRWGYMATRFMFERHRTDVDAIVSRFRAGDYGGYERYIAYIGRRYDDEFDDWARNATIANEPPLPVTN
;
A
#
# COMPACT_ATOMS: atom_id res chain seq x y z
N LEU A 1 -5.41 3.34 -0.22
CA LEU A 1 -4.56 3.45 -1.39
C LEU A 1 -3.10 3.56 -0.95
N PRO A 2 -2.14 2.88 -1.62
CA PRO A 2 -0.70 2.99 -1.34
C PRO A 2 -0.20 4.44 -1.39
N GLU A 3 -0.85 5.29 -2.16
CA GLU A 3 -0.48 6.67 -2.44
C GLU A 3 -0.26 7.55 -1.19
N GLN A 4 -0.96 7.31 -0.09
CA GLN A 4 -0.80 8.17 1.09
C GLN A 4 0.44 7.83 1.92
N ALA A 5 0.87 6.58 1.91
CA ALA A 5 2.09 6.17 2.59
C ALA A 5 3.35 6.46 1.76
N GLU A 6 3.23 6.46 0.42
CA GLU A 6 4.36 6.74 -0.48
C GLU A 6 4.94 8.14 -0.32
N TYR A 7 4.10 9.13 0.03
CA TYR A 7 4.51 10.53 0.18
C TYR A 7 4.84 10.92 1.63
N ASN A 8 4.95 9.96 2.53
CA ASN A 8 5.61 10.16 3.81
C ASN A 8 7.12 9.98 3.65
N LEU A 9 7.89 10.42 4.65
CA LEU A 9 9.34 10.22 4.62
C LEU A 9 9.69 8.74 4.51
N PRO A 10 10.81 8.39 3.82
CA PRO A 10 11.23 7.01 3.65
C PRO A 10 11.33 6.25 4.97
N LEU A 11 10.68 5.12 5.03
CA LEU A 11 10.75 4.16 6.13
C LEU A 11 11.34 2.85 5.64
N SER A 12 11.81 2.01 6.55
CA SER A 12 12.16 0.64 6.22
C SER A 12 10.92 -0.10 5.67
N LYS A 13 11.12 -1.17 4.87
CA LYS A 13 10.01 -1.98 4.36
C LYS A 13 9.09 -2.50 5.49
N GLN A 14 9.69 -2.86 6.62
CA GLN A 14 8.98 -3.39 7.78
C GLN A 14 8.14 -2.31 8.50
N ASP A 15 8.67 -1.09 8.57
CA ASP A 15 7.96 0.04 9.16
C ASP A 15 6.82 0.53 8.26
N ARG A 16 7.00 0.47 6.93
CA ARG A 16 5.92 0.75 5.97
C ARG A 16 4.75 -0.20 6.11
N ALA A 17 5.02 -1.51 6.21
CA ALA A 17 3.97 -2.51 6.37
C ALA A 17 3.10 -2.23 7.60
N SER A 18 3.73 -1.93 8.74
CA SER A 18 2.99 -1.64 9.97
C SER A 18 2.22 -0.31 9.94
N LEU A 19 2.62 0.64 9.08
CA LEU A 19 1.94 1.92 8.90
C LEU A 19 0.74 1.80 7.96
N LEU A 20 0.88 1.01 6.91
CA LEU A 20 -0.15 0.76 5.92
C LEU A 20 -1.34 0.02 6.54
N ASP A 21 -1.08 -0.94 7.42
CA ASP A 21 -2.13 -1.65 8.16
C ASP A 21 -2.99 -0.73 9.03
N SER A 22 -2.42 0.35 9.57
CA SER A 22 -3.15 1.27 10.43
C SER A 22 -4.00 2.30 9.66
N THR A 23 -3.59 2.69 8.44
CA THR A 23 -4.20 3.83 7.75
C THR A 23 -5.18 3.46 6.64
N GLN A 24 -5.16 2.23 6.14
CA GLN A 24 -5.84 1.88 4.88
C GLN A 24 -7.22 1.22 5.00
N SER A 25 -7.72 0.96 6.19
CA SER A 25 -9.06 0.37 6.37
C SER A 25 -10.23 1.23 5.85
N ARG A 26 -9.99 2.41 5.25
CA ARG A 26 -11.02 3.43 5.12
C ARG A 26 -11.42 3.90 3.74
N GLN A 27 -10.74 3.56 2.67
CA GLN A 27 -11.08 4.13 1.37
C GLN A 27 -11.26 3.10 0.27
N SER A 28 -12.24 2.21 0.42
CA SER A 28 -12.92 1.62 -0.72
C SER A 28 -14.15 2.46 -1.11
N SER A 29 -14.03 3.75 -1.21
CA SER A 29 -15.02 4.51 -1.96
C SER A 29 -14.64 4.41 -3.42
N THR A 30 -15.46 3.72 -4.19
CA THR A 30 -15.52 3.79 -5.64
C THR A 30 -15.54 5.26 -6.06
N ARG A 31 -14.37 5.82 -6.33
CA ARG A 31 -14.27 7.13 -6.97
C ARG A 31 -14.78 6.98 -8.39
N ASN A 32 -15.98 7.46 -8.63
CA ASN A 32 -16.40 7.85 -9.96
C ASN A 32 -15.36 8.83 -10.49
N LYS A 33 -14.52 8.38 -11.43
CA LYS A 33 -13.66 9.26 -12.22
C LYS A 33 -14.56 10.21 -13.00
N ARG A 34 -14.83 11.39 -12.44
CA ARG A 34 -15.31 12.49 -13.26
C ARG A 34 -14.15 12.92 -14.14
N ASN A 35 -14.33 12.84 -15.44
CA ASN A 35 -13.46 13.49 -16.42
C ASN A 35 -13.39 14.97 -16.07
N ILE A 36 -12.28 15.38 -15.47
CA ILE A 36 -11.96 16.80 -15.29
C ILE A 36 -11.27 17.22 -16.58
N SER A 37 -12.00 17.95 -17.41
CA SER A 37 -11.47 18.67 -18.56
C SER A 37 -10.70 19.90 -18.05
N GLY A 38 -9.42 19.71 -17.74
CA GLY A 38 -8.53 20.77 -17.31
C GLY A 38 -7.11 20.22 -17.35
N SER A 39 -6.56 20.05 -18.57
CA SER A 39 -5.21 19.50 -18.77
C SER A 39 -4.11 20.33 -18.10
N ASP A 40 -4.35 21.60 -17.81
CA ASP A 40 -3.31 22.54 -17.39
C ASP A 40 -3.01 22.50 -15.89
N CYS A 41 -3.94 22.11 -15.04
CA CYS A 41 -3.73 22.16 -13.59
C CYS A 41 -2.73 21.09 -13.08
N ARG A 42 -2.48 20.02 -13.85
CA ARG A 42 -1.52 18.95 -13.52
C ARG A 42 -0.14 19.19 -14.13
N ASP A 43 0.02 20.25 -14.90
CA ASP A 43 1.31 20.64 -15.48
C ASP A 43 2.16 21.38 -14.43
N MET A 44 3.16 20.70 -13.89
CA MET A 44 4.06 21.29 -12.89
C MET A 44 4.86 22.47 -13.45
N ALA A 45 5.06 22.55 -14.76
CA ALA A 45 5.71 23.70 -15.40
C ALA A 45 4.83 24.96 -15.29
N VAL A 46 3.51 24.83 -15.30
CA VAL A 46 2.60 25.97 -15.06
C VAL A 46 2.73 26.46 -13.61
N ILE A 47 2.76 25.56 -12.64
CA ILE A 47 3.01 25.93 -11.23
C ILE A 47 4.34 26.68 -11.10
N ALA A 48 5.37 26.22 -11.80
CA ALA A 48 6.70 26.82 -11.78
C ALA A 48 6.78 28.23 -12.38
N GLN A 49 5.77 28.70 -13.11
CA GLN A 49 5.70 30.06 -13.64
C GLN A 49 5.30 31.09 -12.57
N HIS A 50 4.63 30.67 -11.52
CA HIS A 50 4.18 31.54 -10.44
C HIS A 50 5.27 31.74 -9.38
N ARG A 51 5.24 32.86 -8.68
CA ARG A 51 6.22 33.24 -7.64
C ARG A 51 5.53 33.91 -6.45
N ALA A 52 6.06 33.66 -5.27
CA ALA A 52 5.68 34.30 -4.01
C ALA A 52 4.15 34.31 -3.79
N ALA A 53 3.56 35.51 -3.59
CA ALA A 53 2.13 35.65 -3.34
C ALA A 53 1.26 35.10 -4.50
N ALA A 54 1.68 35.32 -5.75
CA ALA A 54 0.97 34.82 -6.91
C ALA A 54 0.96 33.27 -6.94
N LEU A 55 2.03 32.60 -6.48
CA LEU A 55 2.05 31.15 -6.33
C LEU A 55 1.11 30.71 -5.22
N ALA A 56 1.16 31.36 -4.06
CA ALA A 56 0.28 31.01 -2.93
C ALA A 56 -1.21 31.14 -3.30
N ASP A 57 -1.57 32.19 -4.04
CA ASP A 57 -2.93 32.39 -4.56
C ASP A 57 -3.29 31.33 -5.61
N TYR A 58 -2.38 31.00 -6.51
CA TYR A 58 -2.59 29.95 -7.52
C TYR A 58 -2.85 28.60 -6.86
N ILE A 59 -2.00 28.18 -5.92
CA ILE A 59 -2.15 26.92 -5.19
C ILE A 59 -3.46 26.89 -4.40
N ALA A 60 -3.78 27.95 -3.65
CA ALA A 60 -5.00 28.01 -2.84
C ALA A 60 -6.28 27.88 -3.70
N ASN A 61 -6.25 28.36 -4.94
CA ASN A 61 -7.40 28.36 -5.84
C ASN A 61 -7.45 27.18 -6.82
N LEU A 62 -6.56 26.20 -6.73
CA LEU A 62 -6.62 25.00 -7.56
C LEU A 62 -7.97 24.29 -7.38
N PRO A 63 -8.61 23.87 -8.48
CA PRO A 63 -9.98 23.33 -8.45
C PRO A 63 -10.05 21.91 -7.84
N ASP A 64 -8.93 21.20 -7.84
CA ASP A 64 -8.81 19.84 -7.33
C ASP A 64 -7.46 19.66 -6.66
N TYR A 65 -7.44 18.94 -5.52
CA TYR A 65 -6.19 18.62 -4.82
C TYR A 65 -5.27 17.68 -5.64
N GLU A 66 -5.81 16.94 -6.61
CA GLU A 66 -5.00 16.13 -7.52
C GLU A 66 -4.16 16.97 -8.50
N CYS A 67 -4.49 18.24 -8.69
CA CYS A 67 -3.75 19.14 -9.58
C CYS A 67 -2.26 19.28 -9.20
N HIS A 68 -1.93 19.13 -7.95
CA HIS A 68 -0.56 19.36 -7.45
C HIS A 68 0.07 18.13 -6.77
N TYR A 69 -0.54 16.94 -6.87
CA TYR A 69 0.12 15.72 -6.41
C TYR A 69 1.41 15.40 -7.18
N GLY A 70 1.51 15.85 -8.42
CA GLY A 70 2.74 15.75 -9.22
C GLY A 70 3.96 16.40 -8.56
N LEU A 71 3.77 17.35 -7.62
CA LEU A 71 4.84 17.98 -6.86
C LEU A 71 5.72 17.02 -6.07
N PHE A 72 5.20 15.83 -5.72
CA PHE A 72 5.99 14.79 -5.06
C PHE A 72 6.91 14.01 -5.99
N SER A 73 6.75 14.16 -7.33
CA SER A 73 7.45 13.36 -8.34
C SER A 73 8.19 14.21 -9.39
N ILE A 74 8.42 15.49 -9.13
CA ILE A 74 9.14 16.41 -10.04
C ILE A 74 10.66 16.21 -9.97
N ASP A 75 11.34 16.57 -11.05
CA ASP A 75 12.81 16.58 -11.07
C ASP A 75 13.40 17.68 -10.18
N SER A 76 14.69 17.55 -9.85
CA SER A 76 15.38 18.46 -8.93
C SER A 76 15.45 19.91 -9.43
N SER A 77 15.49 20.14 -10.75
CA SER A 77 15.54 21.48 -11.33
C SER A 77 14.22 22.20 -11.09
N LEU A 78 13.12 21.54 -11.41
CA LEU A 78 11.76 22.06 -11.22
C LEU A 78 11.44 22.22 -9.73
N ALA A 79 11.86 21.25 -8.91
CA ALA A 79 11.70 21.30 -7.46
C ALA A 79 12.43 22.52 -6.84
N THR A 80 13.67 22.80 -7.25
CA THR A 80 14.42 23.98 -6.80
C THR A 80 13.69 25.28 -7.13
N GLN A 81 13.06 25.35 -8.27
CA GLN A 81 12.33 26.53 -8.72
C GLN A 81 11.01 26.71 -7.94
N ILE A 82 10.21 25.65 -7.83
CA ILE A 82 8.91 25.67 -7.17
C ILE A 82 9.06 25.87 -5.66
N PHE A 83 10.00 25.20 -5.02
CA PHE A 83 10.20 25.24 -3.57
C PHE A 83 11.32 26.19 -3.12
N SER A 84 11.52 27.29 -3.85
CA SER A 84 12.43 28.35 -3.42
C SER A 84 11.97 28.99 -2.10
N ALA A 85 12.91 29.56 -1.32
CA ALA A 85 12.62 30.20 -0.03
C ALA A 85 11.47 31.20 -0.11
N GLN A 86 11.45 32.03 -1.14
CA GLN A 86 10.41 33.04 -1.35
C GLN A 86 9.03 32.41 -1.56
N ASN A 87 8.96 31.35 -2.34
CA ASN A 87 7.72 30.63 -2.63
C ASN A 87 7.17 29.92 -1.40
N VAL A 88 8.02 29.15 -0.72
CA VAL A 88 7.63 28.40 0.49
C VAL A 88 7.20 29.35 1.60
N HIS A 89 7.92 30.48 1.77
CA HIS A 89 7.53 31.49 2.75
C HIS A 89 6.16 32.11 2.46
N ALA A 90 5.87 32.43 1.20
CA ALA A 90 4.57 32.99 0.80
C ALA A 90 3.42 32.00 1.00
N VAL A 91 3.62 30.73 0.61
CA VAL A 91 2.62 29.68 0.82
C VAL A 91 2.40 29.40 2.31
N ALA A 92 3.47 29.34 3.12
CA ALA A 92 3.36 29.18 4.57
C ALA A 92 2.63 30.34 5.23
N GLY A 93 2.90 31.59 4.81
CA GLY A 93 2.17 32.77 5.28
C GLY A 93 0.68 32.70 4.98
N ARG A 94 0.32 32.28 3.75
CA ARG A 94 -1.08 32.08 3.37
C ARG A 94 -1.73 30.93 4.16
N PHE A 95 -1.02 29.82 4.34
CA PHE A 95 -1.47 28.69 5.16
C PHE A 95 -1.81 29.12 6.60
N VAL A 96 -0.94 29.90 7.24
CA VAL A 96 -1.18 30.42 8.60
C VAL A 96 -2.41 31.31 8.67
N GLN A 97 -2.72 32.09 7.63
CA GLN A 97 -3.91 32.93 7.55
C GLN A 97 -5.20 32.13 7.37
N GLU A 98 -5.15 31.05 6.57
CA GLU A 98 -6.32 30.21 6.27
C GLU A 98 -6.64 29.21 7.39
N LEU A 99 -5.63 28.72 8.10
CA LEU A 99 -5.77 27.65 9.09
C LEU A 99 -6.81 27.95 10.18
N PRO A 100 -6.87 29.14 10.79
CA PRO A 100 -7.90 29.47 11.79
C PRO A 100 -9.31 29.64 11.20
N ARG A 101 -9.41 29.83 9.89
CA ARG A 101 -10.67 30.07 9.18
C ARG A 101 -11.24 28.81 8.52
N TYR A 102 -10.57 27.67 8.70
CA TYR A 102 -11.00 26.44 8.06
C TYR A 102 -12.37 26.00 8.54
N ASP A 103 -13.29 25.81 7.62
CA ASP A 103 -14.68 25.39 7.85
C ASP A 103 -15.09 24.18 6.99
N ALA A 104 -14.15 23.59 6.26
CA ALA A 104 -14.35 22.52 5.28
C ALA A 104 -15.13 22.90 4.00
N SER A 105 -15.42 24.19 3.78
CA SER A 105 -16.19 24.65 2.60
C SER A 105 -15.36 24.78 1.33
N ASN A 106 -14.04 25.00 1.45
CA ASN A 106 -13.13 25.21 0.31
C ASN A 106 -11.92 24.28 0.38
N LEU A 107 -11.17 24.20 -0.74
CA LEU A 107 -9.96 23.39 -0.86
C LEU A 107 -8.68 24.17 -0.53
N GLY A 108 -8.76 25.50 -0.38
CA GLY A 108 -7.59 26.34 -0.30
C GLY A 108 -6.59 25.94 0.77
N LEU A 109 -7.07 25.67 1.99
CA LEU A 109 -6.18 25.20 3.07
C LEU A 109 -5.53 23.86 2.74
N VAL A 110 -6.30 22.91 2.20
CA VAL A 110 -5.79 21.56 1.86
C VAL A 110 -4.73 21.66 0.77
N ASN A 111 -4.98 22.48 -0.24
CA ASN A 111 -4.03 22.69 -1.33
C ASN A 111 -2.70 23.27 -0.83
N LEU A 112 -2.75 24.32 0.03
CA LEU A 112 -1.56 24.91 0.64
C LEU A 112 -0.80 23.89 1.51
N LEU A 113 -1.53 23.08 2.26
CA LEU A 113 -0.99 22.04 3.12
C LEU A 113 -0.25 20.96 2.32
N ILE A 114 -0.84 20.49 1.22
CA ILE A 114 -0.21 19.50 0.33
C ILE A 114 1.06 20.08 -0.32
N TYR A 115 1.04 21.36 -0.74
CA TYR A 115 2.25 22.02 -1.25
C TYR A 115 3.38 22.04 -0.20
N LEU A 116 3.09 22.42 1.05
CA LEU A 116 4.10 22.43 2.12
C LEU A 116 4.64 21.03 2.41
N ARG A 117 3.77 20.01 2.39
CA ARG A 117 4.20 18.61 2.51
C ARG A 117 5.14 18.21 1.37
N ALA A 118 4.78 18.56 0.14
CA ALA A 118 5.59 18.25 -1.03
C ALA A 118 6.97 18.94 -0.96
N ALA A 119 7.04 20.19 -0.47
CA ALA A 119 8.30 20.89 -0.25
C ALA A 119 9.24 20.11 0.68
N TYR A 120 8.76 19.76 1.88
CA TYR A 120 9.57 18.99 2.84
C TYR A 120 9.91 17.58 2.35
N TYR A 121 9.00 16.94 1.61
CA TYR A 121 9.28 15.65 0.99
C TYR A 121 10.42 15.76 -0.04
N GLN A 122 10.38 16.77 -0.90
CA GLN A 122 11.43 16.99 -1.91
C GLN A 122 12.79 17.34 -1.29
N TYR A 123 12.82 18.06 -0.18
CA TYR A 123 14.08 18.33 0.53
C TYR A 123 14.74 17.02 1.00
N GLU A 124 13.95 16.04 1.41
CA GLU A 124 14.46 14.73 1.86
C GLU A 124 14.89 13.82 0.70
N VAL A 125 14.02 13.66 -0.33
CA VAL A 125 14.23 12.65 -1.38
C VAL A 125 15.12 13.12 -2.52
N SER A 126 15.11 14.42 -2.82
CA SER A 126 15.91 15.01 -3.91
C SER A 126 17.24 15.58 -3.42
N GLY A 127 17.53 15.50 -2.12
CA GLY A 127 18.73 16.07 -1.52
C GLY A 127 18.80 17.59 -1.59
N LEU A 128 17.67 18.26 -1.80
CA LEU A 128 17.58 19.71 -1.77
C LEU A 128 17.76 20.21 -0.33
N ARG A 129 18.53 21.25 -0.18
CA ARG A 129 18.66 21.90 1.12
C ARG A 129 17.37 22.64 1.46
N ASP A 130 16.85 22.43 2.68
CA ASP A 130 15.74 23.24 3.20
C ASP A 130 16.12 24.74 3.15
N PRO A 131 15.40 25.55 2.38
CA PRO A 131 15.73 26.96 2.22
C PRO A 131 15.28 27.82 3.41
N ILE A 132 14.44 27.29 4.32
CA ILE A 132 13.91 28.00 5.50
C ILE A 132 13.92 27.04 6.71
N PRO A 133 15.09 26.72 7.29
CA PRO A 133 15.22 25.73 8.37
C PRO A 133 14.34 26.01 9.59
N ASP A 134 14.03 27.27 9.89
CA ASP A 134 13.23 27.69 11.05
C ASP A 134 11.72 27.75 10.75
N LEU A 135 11.28 27.40 9.56
CA LEU A 135 9.86 27.45 9.19
C LEU A 135 9.01 26.53 10.05
N ALA A 136 9.48 25.32 10.31
CA ALA A 136 8.78 24.35 11.17
C ALA A 136 8.52 24.96 12.56
N VAL A 137 9.53 25.61 13.15
CA VAL A 137 9.42 26.31 14.44
C VAL A 137 8.41 27.45 14.39
N THR A 138 8.42 28.22 13.31
CA THR A 138 7.46 29.32 13.08
C THR A 138 6.02 28.82 12.99
N LEU A 139 5.78 27.64 12.41
CA LEU A 139 4.46 27.05 12.25
C LEU A 139 3.91 26.40 13.53
N ARG A 140 4.75 26.07 14.52
CA ARG A 140 4.37 25.38 15.76
C ARG A 140 3.14 25.92 16.48
N PRO A 141 3.02 27.23 16.79
CA PRO A 141 1.88 27.74 17.57
C PRO A 141 0.55 27.60 16.82
N TYR A 142 0.57 27.73 15.50
CA TYR A 142 -0.60 27.63 14.65
C TYR A 142 -1.08 26.19 14.53
N ILE A 143 -0.17 25.28 14.20
CA ILE A 143 -0.47 23.83 14.09
C ILE A 143 -0.94 23.28 15.43
N ARG A 144 -0.24 23.59 16.53
CA ARG A 144 -0.64 23.13 17.88
C ARG A 144 -2.05 23.59 18.25
N ARG A 145 -2.40 24.86 17.98
CA ARG A 145 -3.76 25.36 18.20
C ARG A 145 -4.79 24.58 17.39
N SER A 146 -4.47 24.24 16.16
CA SER A 146 -5.36 23.48 15.28
C SER A 146 -5.53 22.03 15.73
N ILE A 147 -4.48 21.38 16.23
CA ILE A 147 -4.56 20.04 16.84
C ILE A 147 -5.55 20.05 18.01
N MET A 148 -5.55 21.11 18.81
CA MET A 148 -6.41 21.23 19.99
C MET A 148 -7.84 21.68 19.65
N SER A 149 -8.11 22.07 18.41
CA SER A 149 -9.43 22.46 17.93
C SER A 149 -10.16 21.29 17.25
N ASP A 150 -11.50 21.36 17.19
CA ASP A 150 -12.29 20.37 16.46
C ASP A 150 -12.55 20.78 14.99
N ALA A 151 -12.07 21.96 14.57
CA ALA A 151 -12.31 22.50 13.25
C ALA A 151 -11.75 21.58 12.13
N LEU A 152 -10.55 21.06 12.33
CA LEU A 152 -9.91 20.17 11.35
C LEU A 152 -10.54 18.79 11.23
N SER A 153 -11.36 18.38 12.18
CA SER A 153 -12.14 17.13 12.12
C SER A 153 -13.33 17.23 11.15
N ARG A 154 -13.65 18.43 10.67
CA ARG A 154 -14.66 18.64 9.64
C ARG A 154 -14.11 18.22 8.29
N GLU A 155 -14.87 17.42 7.56
CA GLU A 155 -14.46 16.91 6.25
C GLU A 155 -14.90 17.81 5.10
N ASN A 156 -13.99 18.04 4.17
CA ASN A 156 -14.34 18.51 2.84
C ASN A 156 -14.60 17.28 1.95
N PRO A 157 -15.81 17.12 1.37
CA PRO A 157 -16.14 15.93 0.58
C PRO A 157 -15.33 15.80 -0.72
N ARG A 158 -14.61 16.85 -1.12
CA ARG A 158 -13.79 16.89 -2.35
C ARG A 158 -12.28 16.79 -2.06
N ALA A 159 -11.89 16.57 -0.80
CA ALA A 159 -10.49 16.56 -0.39
C ALA A 159 -10.18 15.36 0.51
N PRO A 160 -8.90 14.96 0.62
CA PRO A 160 -8.45 14.08 1.70
C PRO A 160 -8.67 14.75 3.06
N SER A 161 -8.68 13.96 4.13
CA SER A 161 -8.83 14.50 5.49
C SER A 161 -7.77 15.58 5.79
N THR A 162 -8.20 16.82 5.98
CA THR A 162 -7.31 17.96 6.25
C THR A 162 -6.51 17.74 7.53
N ALA A 163 -7.14 17.15 8.56
CA ALA A 163 -6.44 16.84 9.80
C ALA A 163 -5.36 15.77 9.58
N HIS A 164 -5.63 14.75 8.78
CA HIS A 164 -4.64 13.73 8.45
C HIS A 164 -3.47 14.33 7.67
N GLU A 165 -3.74 15.18 6.68
CA GLU A 165 -2.69 15.87 5.93
C GLU A 165 -1.84 16.78 6.83
N LEU A 166 -2.45 17.44 7.83
CA LEU A 166 -1.71 18.24 8.81
C LEU A 166 -0.77 17.38 9.68
N MET A 167 -1.23 16.21 10.13
CA MET A 167 -0.39 15.28 10.88
C MET A 167 0.79 14.78 10.03
N LYS A 168 0.56 14.52 8.73
CA LYS A 168 1.64 14.18 7.81
C LYS A 168 2.62 15.35 7.59
N LEU A 169 2.16 16.61 7.62
CA LEU A 169 3.07 17.75 7.57
C LEU A 169 4.02 17.75 8.77
N ILE A 170 3.52 17.45 9.96
CA ILE A 170 4.36 17.34 11.16
C ILE A 170 5.48 16.31 10.95
N THR A 171 5.16 15.14 10.39
CA THR A 171 6.15 14.09 10.13
C THR A 171 7.14 14.49 9.02
N ASN A 172 6.66 15.17 7.97
CA ASN A 172 7.53 15.67 6.90
C ASN A 172 8.50 16.75 7.41
N MET A 173 8.07 17.61 8.34
CA MET A 173 8.93 18.60 9.02
C MET A 173 9.90 17.97 10.03
N LYS A 174 9.76 16.70 10.38
CA LYS A 174 10.53 15.99 11.43
C LYS A 174 10.39 16.66 12.80
N ASP A 175 9.20 17.15 13.12
CA ASP A 175 8.95 18.00 14.31
C ASP A 175 8.03 17.31 15.35
N GLU A 176 7.96 15.98 15.33
CA GLU A 176 7.08 15.17 16.16
C GLU A 176 7.26 15.48 17.67
N ALA A 177 8.49 15.64 18.13
CA ALA A 177 8.82 15.86 19.54
C ALA A 177 8.04 17.02 20.17
N TYR A 178 7.89 18.12 19.44
CA TYR A 178 7.18 19.29 19.93
C TYR A 178 5.68 19.04 20.14
N TYR A 179 5.08 18.21 19.29
CA TYR A 179 3.63 18.01 19.30
C TYR A 179 3.18 16.86 20.21
N LEU A 180 4.06 15.95 20.63
CA LEU A 180 3.69 14.78 21.46
C LEU A 180 2.83 15.12 22.68
N PRO A 181 3.10 16.18 23.47
CA PRO A 181 2.23 16.52 24.61
C PRO A 181 0.80 16.88 24.17
N ALA A 182 0.64 17.69 23.12
CA ALA A 182 -0.65 18.08 22.60
C ALA A 182 -1.43 16.88 22.01
N LEU A 183 -0.72 15.96 21.37
CA LEU A 183 -1.32 14.72 20.86
C LEU A 183 -1.77 13.79 21.99
N LYS A 184 -0.99 13.67 23.09
CA LYS A 184 -1.39 12.95 24.30
C LYS A 184 -2.68 13.56 24.91
N ASP A 185 -2.72 14.88 25.04
CA ASP A 185 -3.92 15.57 25.54
C ASP A 185 -5.14 15.29 24.61
N ARG A 186 -4.94 15.21 23.31
CA ARG A 186 -5.99 14.88 22.35
C ARG A 186 -6.49 13.44 22.50
N ILE A 187 -5.61 12.47 22.73
CA ILE A 187 -5.97 11.08 23.05
C ILE A 187 -6.84 11.04 24.30
N GLN A 188 -6.43 11.74 25.36
CA GLN A 188 -7.17 11.79 26.62
C GLN A 188 -8.58 12.39 26.46
N ARG A 189 -8.75 13.39 25.59
CA ARG A 189 -10.09 13.95 25.28
C ARG A 189 -11.04 12.93 24.68
N TYR A 190 -10.53 11.97 23.91
CA TYR A 190 -11.32 10.90 23.31
C TYR A 190 -11.45 9.66 24.23
N THR A 191 -10.84 9.68 25.41
CA THR A 191 -10.88 8.56 26.34
C THR A 191 -12.12 8.66 27.24
N THR A 192 -13.00 7.67 27.13
CA THR A 192 -14.23 7.57 27.93
C THR A 192 -13.89 7.47 29.43
N SER A 193 -14.65 8.16 30.22
CA SER A 193 -14.53 8.18 31.70
C SER A 193 -15.90 8.37 32.35
N ALA A 194 -15.97 8.19 33.69
CA ALA A 194 -17.17 8.47 34.42
C ALA A 194 -17.65 9.94 34.29
N ALA A 195 -16.70 10.87 34.17
CA ALA A 195 -17.00 12.29 33.95
C ALA A 195 -17.40 12.62 32.50
N ASN A 196 -16.96 11.83 31.52
CA ASN A 196 -17.31 11.98 30.11
C ASN A 196 -17.53 10.61 29.46
N PRO A 197 -18.71 10.00 29.63
CA PRO A 197 -18.99 8.67 29.07
C PRO A 197 -19.13 8.66 27.53
N GLN A 198 -19.26 9.81 26.90
CA GLN A 198 -19.41 9.96 25.44
C GLN A 198 -18.15 10.50 24.75
N ALA A 199 -17.02 10.51 25.44
CA ALA A 199 -15.76 11.08 24.91
C ALA A 199 -15.35 10.50 23.54
N ALA A 200 -15.62 9.23 23.29
CA ALA A 200 -15.27 8.55 22.04
C ALA A 200 -16.30 8.71 20.91
N GLU A 201 -17.53 9.19 21.20
CA GLU A 201 -18.59 9.30 20.17
C GLU A 201 -18.18 10.12 18.94
N PRO A 202 -17.43 11.23 19.05
CA PRO A 202 -16.96 11.97 17.87
C PRO A 202 -16.13 11.12 16.89
N LEU A 203 -15.40 10.11 17.39
CA LEU A 203 -14.56 9.22 16.57
C LEU A 203 -15.37 8.31 15.64
N ARG A 204 -16.66 8.21 15.83
CA ARG A 204 -17.57 7.49 14.92
C ARG A 204 -17.83 8.27 13.61
N GLN A 205 -17.43 9.56 13.58
CA GLN A 205 -17.47 10.37 12.36
C GLN A 205 -16.15 10.23 11.59
N PRO A 206 -16.21 10.08 10.26
CA PRO A 206 -15.01 9.85 9.42
C PRO A 206 -13.91 10.90 9.64
N GLY A 207 -14.25 12.18 9.74
CA GLY A 207 -13.30 13.26 9.93
C GLY A 207 -12.52 13.19 11.24
N ALA A 208 -13.21 12.94 12.35
CA ALA A 208 -12.55 12.78 13.64
C ALA A 208 -11.74 11.47 13.70
N ALA A 209 -12.28 10.40 13.12
CA ALA A 209 -11.55 9.14 12.98
C ALA A 209 -10.28 9.30 12.13
N GLY A 210 -10.35 10.03 11.02
CA GLY A 210 -9.19 10.36 10.18
C GLY A 210 -8.14 11.22 10.91
N ALA A 211 -8.58 12.20 11.68
CA ALA A 211 -7.72 13.01 12.52
C ALA A 211 -6.99 12.16 13.58
N PHE A 212 -7.71 11.23 14.23
CA PHE A 212 -7.13 10.33 15.22
C PHE A 212 -6.11 9.37 14.59
N THR A 213 -6.38 8.79 13.43
CA THR A 213 -5.42 7.97 12.70
C THR A 213 -4.15 8.76 12.34
N GLY A 214 -4.31 10.01 11.89
CA GLY A 214 -3.17 10.88 11.63
C GLY A 214 -2.33 11.15 12.89
N LEU A 215 -2.99 11.32 14.04
CA LEU A 215 -2.31 11.46 15.33
C LEU A 215 -1.46 10.23 15.65
N LEU A 216 -2.01 9.02 15.48
CA LEU A 216 -1.25 7.78 15.68
C LEU A 216 -0.07 7.67 14.72
N THR A 217 -0.21 8.16 13.49
CA THR A 217 0.89 8.24 12.52
C THR A 217 2.06 9.10 13.05
N VAL A 218 1.77 10.22 13.73
CA VAL A 218 2.83 11.04 14.34
C VAL A 218 3.55 10.26 15.44
N PHE A 219 2.83 9.50 16.29
CA PHE A 219 3.47 8.62 17.28
C PHE A 219 4.39 7.58 16.62
N PHE A 220 3.93 6.94 15.55
CA PHE A 220 4.74 5.99 14.81
C PHE A 220 6.07 6.59 14.35
N TYR A 221 6.05 7.78 13.73
CA TYR A 221 7.27 8.46 13.29
C TYR A 221 8.11 8.96 14.44
N ALA A 222 7.49 9.38 15.55
CA ALA A 222 8.22 9.81 16.77
C ALA A 222 9.16 8.73 17.31
N HIS A 223 8.79 7.45 17.23
CA HIS A 223 9.67 6.35 17.59
C HIS A 223 10.92 6.23 16.68
N GLN A 224 10.92 6.85 15.50
CA GLN A 224 12.04 6.85 14.55
C GLN A 224 12.93 8.11 14.69
N ARG A 225 12.43 9.17 15.31
CA ARG A 225 13.17 10.43 15.51
C ARG A 225 13.89 10.46 16.85
N ARG A 226 15.18 10.84 16.84
CA ARG A 226 16.02 10.77 18.03
C ARG A 226 15.47 11.58 19.21
N ASP A 227 15.07 12.82 18.97
CA ASP A 227 14.55 13.75 19.98
C ASP A 227 13.19 13.31 20.52
N ALA A 228 12.25 12.97 19.66
CA ALA A 228 10.94 12.46 20.04
C ALA A 228 11.05 11.13 20.77
N ARG A 229 11.93 10.23 20.31
CA ARG A 229 12.18 8.94 20.96
C ARG A 229 12.65 9.08 22.40
N VAL A 230 13.53 10.04 22.70
CA VAL A 230 13.98 10.30 24.08
C VAL A 230 12.79 10.64 24.97
N ALA A 231 11.85 11.48 24.51
CA ALA A 231 10.65 11.80 25.26
C ALA A 231 9.77 10.56 25.49
N LEU A 232 9.55 9.76 24.45
CA LEU A 232 8.75 8.52 24.55
C LEU A 232 9.40 7.48 25.45
N GLU A 233 10.74 7.34 25.42
CA GLU A 233 11.48 6.38 26.23
C GLU A 233 11.46 6.73 27.73
N THR A 234 11.48 8.02 28.06
CA THR A 234 11.60 8.50 29.44
C THR A 234 10.25 8.77 30.12
N ASP A 235 9.17 8.95 29.36
CA ASP A 235 7.83 9.26 29.89
C ASP A 235 6.82 8.17 29.55
N ALA A 236 6.54 7.29 30.50
CA ALA A 236 5.57 6.20 30.34
C ALA A 236 4.13 6.69 30.17
N SER A 237 3.84 7.94 30.50
CA SER A 237 2.47 8.48 30.41
C SER A 237 1.92 8.52 28.98
N PHE A 238 2.78 8.45 27.95
CA PHE A 238 2.35 8.30 26.57
C PHE A 238 1.77 6.91 26.29
N ALA A 239 2.46 5.85 26.70
CA ALA A 239 1.96 4.48 26.61
C ALA A 239 0.69 4.29 27.43
N GLU A 240 0.67 4.84 28.67
CA GLU A 240 -0.52 4.78 29.54
C GLU A 240 -1.73 5.51 28.97
N ALA A 241 -1.54 6.65 28.29
CA ALA A 241 -2.63 7.38 27.67
C ALA A 241 -3.24 6.59 26.50
N LEU A 242 -2.42 5.97 25.67
CA LEU A 242 -2.85 5.11 24.56
C LEU A 242 -3.55 3.85 25.08
N ASP A 243 -2.98 3.15 26.06
CA ASP A 243 -3.60 1.96 26.66
C ASP A 243 -4.96 2.27 27.31
N ARG A 244 -5.05 3.38 28.03
CA ARG A 244 -6.29 3.84 28.64
C ARG A 244 -7.35 4.16 27.59
N PHE A 245 -6.94 4.75 26.46
CA PHE A 245 -7.84 4.97 25.32
C PHE A 245 -8.39 3.63 24.80
N VAL A 246 -7.52 2.64 24.60
CA VAL A 246 -7.93 1.30 24.11
C VAL A 246 -8.90 0.66 25.09
N THR A 247 -8.55 0.60 26.37
CA THR A 247 -9.32 -0.14 27.38
C THR A 247 -10.65 0.53 27.69
N ALA A 248 -10.69 1.85 27.85
CA ALA A 248 -11.89 2.61 28.22
C ALA A 248 -12.91 2.70 27.06
N ASN A 249 -12.46 2.69 25.81
CA ASN A 249 -13.35 2.88 24.67
C ASN A 249 -13.86 1.57 24.03
N ARG A 250 -13.49 0.40 24.57
CA ARG A 250 -13.89 -0.90 24.00
C ARG A 250 -15.40 -1.02 23.83
N ALA A 251 -16.19 -0.60 24.81
CA ALA A 251 -17.65 -0.68 24.73
C ALA A 251 -18.24 0.14 23.57
N VAL A 252 -17.61 1.25 23.18
CA VAL A 252 -18.10 2.17 22.15
C VAL A 252 -17.57 1.81 20.77
N LEU A 253 -16.30 1.44 20.66
CA LEU A 253 -15.58 1.33 19.39
C LEU A 253 -15.28 -0.12 18.93
N SER A 254 -15.71 -1.16 19.68
CA SER A 254 -15.46 -2.57 19.27
C SER A 254 -16.36 -3.07 18.15
N ASN A 255 -17.19 -2.23 17.55
CA ASN A 255 -17.99 -2.63 16.40
C ASN A 255 -17.12 -2.74 15.14
N ALA A 256 -17.63 -3.48 14.15
CA ALA A 256 -16.90 -3.82 12.91
C ALA A 256 -16.38 -2.60 12.11
N ARG A 257 -16.98 -1.42 12.25
CA ARG A 257 -16.57 -0.20 11.56
C ARG A 257 -15.42 0.51 12.26
N ASP A 258 -15.46 0.58 13.60
CA ASP A 258 -14.65 1.50 14.38
C ASP A 258 -13.50 0.80 15.15
N VAL A 259 -13.53 -0.54 15.25
CA VAL A 259 -12.55 -1.35 16.01
C VAL A 259 -11.09 -1.13 15.57
N HIS A 260 -10.88 -0.73 14.32
CA HIS A 260 -9.55 -0.42 13.81
C HIS A 260 -8.88 0.73 14.58
N LEU A 261 -9.65 1.70 15.09
CA LEU A 261 -9.12 2.80 15.91
C LEU A 261 -8.50 2.29 17.21
N LEU A 262 -9.14 1.30 17.82
CA LEU A 262 -8.62 0.63 19.01
C LEU A 262 -7.38 -0.23 18.69
N ALA A 263 -7.45 -0.99 17.61
CA ALA A 263 -6.35 -1.86 17.19
C ALA A 263 -5.10 -1.04 16.82
N ASP A 264 -5.27 0.08 16.13
CA ASP A 264 -4.18 0.98 15.77
C ASP A 264 -3.58 1.65 17.01
N ALA A 265 -4.41 2.11 17.95
CA ALA A 265 -3.94 2.66 19.22
C ALA A 265 -3.20 1.59 20.05
N ALA A 266 -3.69 0.35 20.06
CA ALA A 266 -3.03 -0.77 20.72
C ALA A 266 -1.64 -1.05 20.10
N ARG A 267 -1.52 -1.08 18.77
CA ARG A 267 -0.23 -1.22 18.08
C ARG A 267 0.75 -0.12 18.51
N GLU A 268 0.30 1.13 18.56
CA GLU A 268 1.16 2.24 19.01
C GLU A 268 1.50 2.14 20.49
N THR A 269 0.59 1.71 21.36
CA THR A 269 0.89 1.41 22.78
C THR A 269 2.00 0.38 22.89
N TYR A 270 1.86 -0.72 22.16
CA TYR A 270 2.77 -1.87 22.33
C TYR A 270 4.12 -1.68 21.61
N ARG A 271 4.25 -0.67 20.78
CA ARG A 271 5.52 -0.23 20.22
C ARG A 271 6.53 0.19 21.29
N PHE A 272 6.05 0.57 22.47
CA PHE A 272 6.88 0.88 23.64
C PHE A 272 7.58 -0.34 24.24
N LEU A 273 7.27 -1.58 23.85
CA LEU A 273 8.06 -2.79 24.20
C LEU A 273 9.55 -2.66 23.86
N ARG A 274 9.88 -1.83 22.88
CA ARG A 274 11.27 -1.55 22.48
C ARG A 274 12.09 -0.85 23.55
N TYR A 275 11.45 -0.22 24.54
CA TYR A 275 12.11 0.55 25.58
C TYR A 275 12.28 -0.29 26.85
N PRO A 276 13.53 -0.66 27.24
CA PRO A 276 13.76 -1.55 28.36
C PRO A 276 13.11 -1.10 29.69
N ALA A 277 13.13 0.22 29.97
CA ALA A 277 12.54 0.77 31.18
C ALA A 277 11.01 0.62 31.24
N GLN A 278 10.33 0.67 30.10
CA GLN A 278 8.87 0.58 30.00
C GLN A 278 8.36 -0.83 29.70
N LYS A 279 9.24 -1.71 29.25
CA LYS A 279 8.89 -3.08 28.84
C LYS A 279 8.07 -3.85 29.89
N PRO A 280 8.36 -3.81 31.20
CA PRO A 280 7.54 -4.51 32.19
C PRO A 280 6.10 -3.97 32.29
N LEU A 281 5.91 -2.67 32.12
CA LEU A 281 4.59 -2.03 32.10
C LEU A 281 3.80 -2.46 30.85
N VAL A 282 4.39 -2.29 29.68
CA VAL A 282 3.76 -2.60 28.39
C VAL A 282 3.47 -4.11 28.26
N LYS A 283 4.34 -4.95 28.77
CA LYS A 283 4.09 -6.41 28.86
C LYS A 283 2.80 -6.72 29.60
N ARG A 284 2.55 -6.10 30.75
CA ARG A 284 1.28 -6.26 31.49
C ARG A 284 0.09 -5.78 30.68
N MET A 285 0.17 -4.60 30.06
CA MET A 285 -0.90 -4.08 29.20
C MET A 285 -1.27 -5.07 28.09
N ILE A 286 -0.30 -5.68 27.43
CA ILE A 286 -0.51 -6.71 26.42
C ILE A 286 -1.17 -7.95 27.02
N GLN A 287 -0.67 -8.46 28.14
CA GLN A 287 -1.24 -9.63 28.81
C GLN A 287 -2.71 -9.39 29.21
N ASP A 288 -3.01 -8.23 29.74
CA ASP A 288 -4.37 -7.83 30.13
C ASP A 288 -5.31 -7.75 28.90
N LEU A 289 -4.83 -7.19 27.78
CA LEU A 289 -5.64 -7.14 26.57
C LEU A 289 -5.87 -8.54 25.97
N LEU A 290 -4.83 -9.38 25.90
CA LEU A 290 -4.95 -10.74 25.40
C LEU A 290 -5.93 -11.57 26.24
N ALA A 291 -5.91 -11.41 27.58
CA ALA A 291 -6.84 -12.06 28.49
C ALA A 291 -8.29 -11.55 28.34
N ALA A 292 -8.46 -10.29 27.98
CA ALA A 292 -9.76 -9.63 27.85
C ALA A 292 -10.36 -9.70 26.43
N THR A 293 -9.67 -10.31 25.46
CA THR A 293 -10.08 -10.43 24.05
C THR A 293 -9.86 -11.86 23.55
N SER A 294 -10.34 -12.14 22.35
CA SER A 294 -10.24 -13.47 21.75
C SER A 294 -9.55 -13.43 20.40
N MET A 295 -8.82 -14.49 20.06
CA MET A 295 -8.15 -14.66 18.77
C MET A 295 -9.13 -14.70 17.59
N THR A 296 -10.36 -15.13 17.82
CA THR A 296 -11.42 -15.26 16.83
C THR A 296 -12.70 -14.56 17.29
N GLY A 297 -13.62 -14.32 16.36
CA GLY A 297 -14.89 -13.65 16.64
C GLY A 297 -14.84 -12.15 16.42
N ASP A 298 -15.92 -11.46 16.83
CA ASP A 298 -16.02 -10.01 16.68
C ASP A 298 -15.02 -9.29 17.59
N GLY A 299 -14.36 -8.25 17.06
CA GLY A 299 -13.37 -7.46 17.81
C GLY A 299 -12.02 -8.15 18.01
N ASN A 300 -11.77 -9.26 17.33
CA ASN A 300 -10.48 -9.98 17.43
C ASN A 300 -9.29 -9.19 16.87
N GLU A 301 -9.52 -8.06 16.18
CA GLU A 301 -8.48 -7.13 15.73
C GLU A 301 -7.58 -6.66 16.88
N LEU A 302 -8.14 -6.51 18.08
CA LEU A 302 -7.37 -6.14 19.28
C LEU A 302 -6.42 -7.26 19.71
N TRP A 303 -6.93 -8.51 19.75
CA TRP A 303 -6.11 -9.66 20.09
C TRP A 303 -4.97 -9.85 19.07
N LEU A 304 -5.30 -9.72 17.78
CA LEU A 304 -4.31 -9.83 16.70
C LEU A 304 -3.24 -8.73 16.79
N ALA A 305 -3.63 -7.48 17.07
CA ALA A 305 -2.70 -6.38 17.25
C ALA A 305 -1.73 -6.63 18.43
N ALA A 306 -2.22 -7.21 19.53
CA ALA A 306 -1.39 -7.58 20.66
C ALA A 306 -0.42 -8.71 20.32
N ALA A 307 -0.89 -9.76 19.63
CA ALA A 307 -0.06 -10.89 19.23
C ALA A 307 1.05 -10.50 18.25
N GLU A 308 0.72 -9.67 17.25
CA GLU A 308 1.72 -9.09 16.33
C GLU A 308 2.76 -8.25 17.07
N ALA A 309 2.34 -7.42 18.02
CA ALA A 309 3.25 -6.58 18.78
C ALA A 309 4.27 -7.39 19.58
N VAL A 310 3.86 -8.54 20.13
CA VAL A 310 4.78 -9.46 20.81
C VAL A 310 5.77 -10.10 19.84
N GLU A 311 5.30 -10.51 18.66
CA GLU A 311 6.16 -11.13 17.65
C GLU A 311 7.29 -10.19 17.22
N TYR A 312 7.00 -8.89 17.06
CA TYR A 312 7.97 -7.89 16.64
C TYR A 312 8.75 -7.26 17.80
N GLY A 313 8.09 -6.97 18.92
CA GLY A 313 8.65 -6.20 20.04
C GLY A 313 9.32 -7.04 21.13
N ASP A 314 8.96 -8.33 21.23
CA ASP A 314 9.52 -9.27 22.21
C ASP A 314 9.72 -10.68 21.62
N PRO A 315 10.47 -10.80 20.49
CA PRO A 315 10.61 -12.05 19.75
C PRO A 315 11.19 -13.17 20.64
N GLY A 316 10.66 -14.39 20.46
CA GLY A 316 11.07 -15.55 21.24
C GLY A 316 10.47 -15.65 22.65
N ARG A 317 9.60 -14.71 23.03
CA ARG A 317 8.95 -14.69 24.36
C ARG A 317 7.47 -15.00 24.33
N CYS A 318 6.98 -15.64 23.29
CA CYS A 318 5.56 -15.95 23.11
C CYS A 318 4.94 -16.66 24.31
N ALA A 319 5.70 -17.50 25.03
CA ALA A 319 5.23 -18.23 26.22
C ALA A 319 4.83 -17.28 27.37
N ASP A 320 5.53 -16.14 27.51
CA ASP A 320 5.23 -15.15 28.55
C ASP A 320 3.84 -14.50 28.35
N TYR A 321 3.29 -14.59 27.13
CA TYR A 321 2.02 -14.00 26.73
C TYR A 321 0.94 -15.05 26.37
N GLY A 322 1.29 -16.34 26.43
CA GLY A 322 0.37 -17.42 26.10
C GLY A 322 -0.03 -17.52 24.62
N ILE A 323 0.79 -16.99 23.71
CA ILE A 323 0.47 -16.87 22.27
C ILE A 323 1.37 -17.74 21.36
N CYS A 324 2.16 -18.65 21.94
CA CYS A 324 2.98 -19.52 21.10
C CYS A 324 2.14 -20.26 20.06
N ASP A 325 2.70 -20.37 18.85
CA ASP A 325 2.04 -21.01 17.71
C ASP A 325 0.66 -20.43 17.32
N PHE A 326 0.44 -19.16 17.67
CA PHE A 326 -0.89 -18.54 17.40
C PHE A 326 -1.22 -18.48 15.92
N LYS A 327 -0.24 -18.35 15.02
CA LYS A 327 -0.48 -18.29 13.56
C LYS A 327 -1.06 -19.59 13.03
N ASN A 328 -0.53 -20.74 13.43
CA ASN A 328 -1.09 -22.04 13.02
C ASN A 328 -2.50 -22.24 13.60
N ARG A 329 -2.70 -21.90 14.88
CA ARG A 329 -4.03 -21.92 15.49
C ARG A 329 -5.01 -20.99 14.79
N LEU A 330 -4.56 -19.82 14.35
CA LEU A 330 -5.36 -18.85 13.61
C LEU A 330 -5.72 -19.38 12.21
N ILE A 331 -4.76 -20.00 11.50
CA ILE A 331 -4.98 -20.67 10.22
C ILE A 331 -6.08 -21.74 10.37
N ASP A 332 -5.98 -22.62 11.36
CA ASP A 332 -6.95 -23.69 11.59
C ASP A 332 -8.36 -23.13 11.92
N ALA A 333 -8.42 -22.04 12.68
CA ALA A 333 -9.68 -21.41 13.04
C ALA A 333 -10.33 -20.61 11.89
N VAL A 334 -9.52 -19.88 11.11
CA VAL A 334 -10.00 -18.96 10.07
C VAL A 334 -10.15 -19.64 8.72
N LEU A 335 -9.30 -20.62 8.39
CA LEU A 335 -9.27 -21.33 7.11
C LEU A 335 -9.63 -22.83 7.29
N PRO A 336 -10.79 -23.17 7.86
CA PRO A 336 -11.13 -24.54 8.19
C PRO A 336 -11.43 -25.42 6.98
N ARG A 337 -11.67 -24.84 5.81
CA ARG A 337 -11.98 -25.57 4.59
C ARG A 337 -10.70 -25.96 3.87
N ARG A 338 -10.45 -27.26 3.77
CA ARG A 338 -9.30 -27.84 3.09
C ARG A 338 -9.78 -28.72 1.94
N PHE A 339 -9.23 -28.50 0.74
CA PHE A 339 -9.62 -29.26 -0.45
C PHE A 339 -8.41 -29.44 -1.38
N ALA A 340 -8.15 -30.65 -1.81
CA ALA A 340 -7.10 -30.94 -2.78
C ALA A 340 -7.67 -30.88 -4.20
N CYS A 341 -7.17 -30.01 -5.06
CA CYS A 341 -7.49 -30.00 -6.49
C CYS A 341 -6.83 -31.21 -7.19
N ASN A 342 -5.57 -31.40 -6.89
CA ASN A 342 -4.72 -32.50 -7.38
C ASN A 342 -3.55 -32.72 -6.38
N ALA A 343 -2.51 -33.43 -6.77
CA ALA A 343 -1.33 -33.66 -5.95
C ALA A 343 -0.50 -32.38 -5.69
N GLN A 344 -0.63 -31.37 -6.54
CA GLN A 344 0.20 -30.16 -6.53
C GLN A 344 -0.53 -28.95 -5.94
N VAL A 345 -1.86 -28.82 -6.12
CA VAL A 345 -2.64 -27.66 -5.70
C VAL A 345 -3.65 -28.06 -4.63
N ARG A 346 -3.54 -27.43 -3.46
CA ARG A 346 -4.51 -27.55 -2.37
C ARG A 346 -5.10 -26.20 -2.00
N ILE A 347 -6.37 -26.17 -1.65
CA ILE A 347 -7.12 -24.98 -1.25
C ILE A 347 -7.26 -24.97 0.27
N LEU A 348 -6.93 -23.83 0.88
CA LEU A 348 -7.33 -23.45 2.23
C LEU A 348 -8.33 -22.31 2.10
N ALA A 349 -9.53 -22.46 2.65
CA ALA A 349 -10.55 -21.43 2.48
C ALA A 349 -11.32 -21.15 3.78
N GLN A 350 -11.76 -19.90 3.92
CA GLN A 350 -12.52 -19.45 5.08
C GLN A 350 -13.97 -19.98 5.04
N ALA A 351 -14.79 -19.46 4.17
CA ALA A 351 -16.23 -19.72 4.15
C ALA A 351 -16.77 -20.15 2.77
N ILE A 352 -15.90 -20.65 1.90
CA ILE A 352 -16.31 -21.06 0.56
C ILE A 352 -17.12 -22.36 0.64
N PRO A 353 -18.34 -22.38 0.08
CA PRO A 353 -19.13 -23.61 0.04
C PRO A 353 -18.42 -24.71 -0.75
N PRO A 354 -18.51 -25.99 -0.35
CA PRO A 354 -17.86 -27.12 -1.04
C PRO A 354 -18.18 -27.19 -2.54
N ALA A 355 -19.40 -26.86 -2.94
CA ALA A 355 -19.81 -26.84 -4.34
C ALA A 355 -19.04 -25.83 -5.22
N ARG A 356 -18.40 -24.83 -4.61
CA ARG A 356 -17.62 -23.80 -5.31
C ARG A 356 -16.12 -24.08 -5.34
N LEU A 357 -15.63 -25.08 -4.59
CA LEU A 357 -14.22 -25.45 -4.58
C LEU A 357 -13.79 -26.13 -5.89
N ARG A 358 -14.62 -27.03 -6.45
CA ARG A 358 -14.30 -27.68 -7.74
C ARG A 358 -14.18 -26.71 -8.91
N PRO A 359 -15.07 -25.73 -9.09
CA PRO A 359 -14.88 -24.69 -10.11
C PRO A 359 -13.55 -23.93 -10.01
N ILE A 360 -13.05 -23.68 -8.80
CA ILE A 360 -11.71 -23.08 -8.60
C ILE A 360 -10.63 -23.99 -9.19
N CYS A 361 -10.67 -25.29 -8.86
CA CYS A 361 -9.72 -26.25 -9.41
C CYS A 361 -9.77 -26.36 -10.93
N THR A 362 -10.97 -26.27 -11.51
CA THR A 362 -11.15 -26.25 -12.97
C THR A 362 -10.50 -25.02 -13.60
N ALA A 363 -10.72 -23.83 -13.01
CA ALA A 363 -10.12 -22.58 -13.50
C ALA A 363 -8.59 -22.64 -13.42
N VAL A 364 -8.03 -23.13 -12.30
CA VAL A 364 -6.59 -23.31 -12.13
C VAL A 364 -6.02 -24.27 -13.18
N ALA A 365 -6.64 -25.43 -13.38
CA ALA A 365 -6.19 -26.40 -14.38
C ALA A 365 -6.24 -25.85 -15.81
N GLN A 366 -7.29 -25.11 -16.16
CA GLN A 366 -7.41 -24.45 -17.47
C GLN A 366 -6.34 -23.39 -17.68
N GLN A 367 -6.05 -22.57 -16.66
CA GLN A 367 -5.01 -21.56 -16.70
C GLN A 367 -3.61 -22.20 -16.82
N GLU A 368 -3.36 -23.29 -16.10
CA GLU A 368 -2.10 -24.05 -16.19
C GLU A 368 -1.88 -24.59 -17.59
N ASP A 369 -2.88 -25.27 -18.17
CA ASP A 369 -2.80 -25.80 -19.54
C ASP A 369 -2.57 -24.69 -20.57
N TYR A 370 -3.24 -23.56 -20.39
CA TYR A 370 -3.08 -22.40 -21.27
C TYR A 370 -1.67 -21.80 -21.16
N PHE A 371 -1.18 -21.60 -19.94
CA PHE A 371 0.18 -21.09 -19.68
C PHE A 371 1.23 -21.97 -20.36
N HIS A 372 1.19 -23.27 -20.10
CA HIS A 372 2.20 -24.19 -20.66
C HIS A 372 2.20 -24.23 -22.18
N ARG A 373 1.05 -24.08 -22.82
CA ARG A 373 0.96 -23.95 -24.29
C ARG A 373 1.55 -22.62 -24.77
N MET A 374 1.16 -21.52 -24.12
CA MET A 374 1.63 -20.19 -24.50
C MET A 374 3.14 -20.04 -24.31
N MET A 375 3.68 -20.55 -23.21
CA MET A 375 5.09 -20.41 -22.84
C MET A 375 5.98 -21.53 -23.35
N LYS A 376 5.43 -22.60 -23.94
CA LYS A 376 6.19 -23.75 -24.45
C LYS A 376 7.13 -24.37 -23.41
N THR A 377 6.69 -24.45 -22.16
CA THR A 377 7.52 -24.88 -21.02
C THR A 377 7.85 -26.39 -21.07
N GLY A 378 7.02 -27.19 -21.77
CA GLY A 378 7.06 -28.65 -21.66
C GLY A 378 6.78 -29.15 -20.24
N ARG A 379 6.16 -28.31 -19.38
CA ARG A 379 5.88 -28.55 -17.95
C ARG A 379 7.16 -28.83 -17.13
N ARG A 380 8.30 -28.32 -17.57
CA ARG A 380 9.57 -28.48 -16.86
C ARG A 380 9.82 -27.25 -16.01
N PRO A 381 10.03 -27.40 -14.70
CA PRO A 381 10.44 -26.27 -13.86
C PRO A 381 11.86 -25.81 -14.22
N VAL A 382 12.19 -24.58 -13.85
CA VAL A 382 13.57 -24.08 -13.94
C VAL A 382 14.48 -24.85 -12.99
N ALA A 383 15.78 -24.83 -13.29
CA ALA A 383 16.76 -25.57 -12.51
C ALA A 383 16.78 -25.08 -11.04
N GLY A 384 16.63 -26.01 -10.12
CA GLY A 384 16.66 -25.73 -8.68
C GLY A 384 15.31 -25.36 -8.06
N ASP A 385 14.27 -25.16 -8.85
CA ASP A 385 12.93 -24.90 -8.30
C ASP A 385 12.33 -26.17 -7.67
N ARG A 386 11.90 -26.05 -6.43
CA ARG A 386 11.28 -27.11 -5.61
C ARG A 386 9.86 -26.74 -5.16
N ASN A 387 9.26 -25.71 -5.72
CA ASN A 387 7.89 -25.31 -5.46
C ASN A 387 6.86 -26.27 -6.11
N ASP A 388 7.01 -27.58 -5.81
CA ASP A 388 6.19 -28.63 -6.41
C ASP A 388 4.72 -28.56 -5.98
N THR A 389 4.43 -27.88 -4.87
CA THR A 389 3.08 -27.73 -4.33
C THR A 389 2.74 -26.26 -4.12
N LEU A 390 1.50 -25.92 -4.45
CA LEU A 390 0.90 -24.61 -4.22
C LEU A 390 -0.25 -24.70 -3.24
N GLU A 391 -0.23 -23.83 -2.24
CA GLU A 391 -1.33 -23.61 -1.32
C GLU A 391 -2.14 -22.39 -1.77
N LEU A 392 -3.38 -22.61 -2.21
CA LEU A 392 -4.30 -21.56 -2.59
C LEU A 392 -5.14 -21.15 -1.39
N VAL A 393 -4.86 -20.00 -0.82
CA VAL A 393 -5.53 -19.45 0.36
C VAL A 393 -6.61 -18.47 -0.08
N VAL A 394 -7.88 -18.73 0.28
CA VAL A 394 -9.00 -17.91 -0.15
C VAL A 394 -9.83 -17.45 1.05
N PHE A 395 -9.75 -16.16 1.35
CA PHE A 395 -10.58 -15.53 2.37
C PHE A 395 -11.99 -15.24 1.86
N GLU A 396 -12.95 -15.08 2.76
CA GLU A 396 -14.36 -14.86 2.44
C GLU A 396 -14.62 -13.56 1.68
N ASP A 397 -13.83 -12.52 1.97
CA ASP A 397 -13.91 -11.20 1.36
C ASP A 397 -12.60 -10.42 1.51
N TYR A 398 -12.54 -9.23 0.91
CA TYR A 398 -11.37 -8.37 1.00
C TYR A 398 -11.05 -7.90 2.42
N ARG A 399 -12.06 -7.69 3.27
CA ARG A 399 -11.87 -7.27 4.66
C ARG A 399 -11.16 -8.38 5.47
N ASN A 400 -11.62 -9.62 5.32
CA ASN A 400 -11.00 -10.77 5.98
C ASN A 400 -9.59 -11.05 5.43
N TYR A 401 -9.39 -10.89 4.11
CA TYR A 401 -8.07 -10.95 3.51
C TYR A 401 -7.11 -9.95 4.18
N ARG A 402 -7.49 -8.67 4.25
CA ARG A 402 -6.67 -7.63 4.89
C ARG A 402 -6.38 -7.93 6.36
N LYS A 403 -7.39 -8.37 7.09
CA LYS A 403 -7.28 -8.63 8.54
C LYS A 403 -6.36 -9.81 8.86
N TYR A 404 -6.49 -10.89 8.13
CA TYR A 404 -5.82 -12.14 8.49
C TYR A 404 -4.55 -12.42 7.69
N ALA A 405 -4.49 -12.05 6.41
CA ALA A 405 -3.35 -12.39 5.59
C ALA A 405 -2.07 -11.67 6.02
N SER A 406 -2.17 -10.40 6.45
CA SER A 406 -1.01 -9.68 7.01
C SER A 406 -0.48 -10.36 8.27
N VAL A 407 -1.35 -10.74 9.19
CA VAL A 407 -0.97 -11.38 10.47
C VAL A 407 -0.39 -12.77 10.26
N ILE A 408 -1.06 -13.60 9.45
CA ILE A 408 -0.68 -15.01 9.25
C ILE A 408 0.59 -15.10 8.40
N TYR A 409 0.65 -14.36 7.29
CA TYR A 409 1.69 -14.53 6.27
C TYR A 409 2.70 -13.39 6.22
N GLY A 410 2.50 -12.30 6.97
CA GLY A 410 3.40 -11.15 6.99
C GLY A 410 3.43 -10.37 5.68
N ILE A 411 2.36 -10.39 4.90
CA ILE A 411 2.27 -9.73 3.58
C ILE A 411 1.59 -8.38 3.66
N ASN A 412 1.92 -7.50 2.70
CA ASN A 412 1.12 -6.31 2.45
C ASN A 412 -0.19 -6.72 1.77
N THR A 413 -1.30 -6.21 2.27
CA THR A 413 -2.66 -6.54 1.82
C THR A 413 -3.37 -5.41 1.10
N ASP A 414 -2.65 -4.40 0.63
CA ASP A 414 -3.21 -3.30 -0.16
C ASP A 414 -3.53 -3.67 -1.61
N ASN A 415 -3.09 -4.85 -2.01
CA ASN A 415 -3.40 -5.50 -3.27
C ASN A 415 -4.64 -6.40 -3.17
N GLY A 416 -5.12 -6.90 -4.29
CA GLY A 416 -6.27 -7.83 -4.33
C GLY A 416 -5.90 -9.29 -4.16
N GLY A 417 -4.62 -9.63 -4.07
CA GLY A 417 -4.06 -10.97 -3.95
C GLY A 417 -2.55 -10.91 -4.04
N MET A 418 -1.87 -11.99 -3.71
CA MET A 418 -0.43 -12.08 -3.78
C MET A 418 0.03 -13.52 -3.97
N TYR A 419 0.94 -13.73 -4.91
CA TYR A 419 1.76 -14.92 -4.95
C TYR A 419 2.97 -14.75 -4.03
N LEU A 420 3.10 -15.62 -3.06
CA LEU A 420 4.23 -15.67 -2.11
C LEU A 420 5.10 -16.87 -2.48
N GLU A 421 6.17 -16.59 -3.19
CA GLU A 421 7.07 -17.62 -3.72
C GLU A 421 7.90 -18.30 -2.62
N GLY A 422 8.40 -17.50 -1.66
CA GLY A 422 9.39 -17.92 -0.68
C GLY A 422 10.77 -18.13 -1.30
N ASP A 423 11.51 -19.12 -0.79
CA ASP A 423 12.78 -19.58 -1.38
C ASP A 423 12.52 -20.84 -2.21
N PRO A 424 12.43 -20.76 -3.54
CA PRO A 424 12.10 -21.90 -4.38
C PRO A 424 13.16 -23.01 -4.37
N SER A 425 14.36 -22.75 -3.86
CA SER A 425 15.43 -23.75 -3.73
C SER A 425 15.37 -24.55 -2.43
N ALA A 426 14.66 -24.05 -1.43
CA ALA A 426 14.55 -24.70 -0.12
C ALA A 426 13.58 -25.90 -0.17
N PRO A 427 13.97 -27.04 0.40
CA PRO A 427 13.16 -28.27 0.33
C PRO A 427 11.87 -28.21 1.16
N ASP A 428 11.80 -27.32 2.13
CA ASP A 428 10.67 -27.13 3.04
C ASP A 428 9.86 -25.86 2.72
N ASN A 429 10.18 -25.19 1.60
CA ASN A 429 9.42 -24.02 1.17
C ASN A 429 8.00 -24.38 0.74
N GLN A 430 7.04 -23.53 1.06
CA GLN A 430 5.67 -23.65 0.62
C GLN A 430 5.25 -22.41 -0.15
N ALA A 431 5.14 -22.55 -1.46
CA ALA A 431 4.57 -21.53 -2.32
C ALA A 431 3.08 -21.31 -2.01
N ARG A 432 2.64 -20.06 -1.94
CA ARG A 432 1.25 -19.71 -1.62
C ARG A 432 0.71 -18.66 -2.57
N LEU A 433 -0.52 -18.88 -3.00
CA LEU A 433 -1.35 -17.85 -3.62
C LEU A 433 -2.41 -17.44 -2.60
N ILE A 434 -2.40 -16.19 -2.17
CA ILE A 434 -3.24 -15.68 -1.10
C ILE A 434 -4.17 -14.63 -1.68
N THR A 435 -5.49 -14.86 -1.59
CA THR A 435 -6.51 -14.02 -2.19
C THR A 435 -7.85 -14.11 -1.45
N HIS A 436 -8.93 -13.61 -2.04
CA HIS A 436 -10.26 -13.59 -1.42
C HIS A 436 -11.38 -13.77 -2.46
N GLU A 437 -12.59 -14.07 -2.01
CA GLU A 437 -13.78 -13.99 -2.85
C GLU A 437 -14.03 -12.52 -3.23
N ALA A 438 -14.37 -12.27 -4.49
CA ALA A 438 -14.88 -10.99 -4.97
C ALA A 438 -16.34 -10.83 -4.51
N SER A 439 -16.55 -10.63 -3.21
CA SER A 439 -17.87 -10.64 -2.55
C SER A 439 -18.85 -9.60 -3.10
N TRP A 440 -18.36 -8.51 -3.70
CA TRP A 440 -19.19 -7.51 -4.39
C TRP A 440 -19.85 -8.00 -5.69
N LEU A 441 -19.45 -9.19 -6.18
CA LEU A 441 -20.06 -9.82 -7.36
C LEU A 441 -21.18 -10.80 -6.98
N ARG A 442 -21.42 -11.04 -5.67
CA ARG A 442 -22.48 -11.95 -5.23
C ARG A 442 -23.83 -11.58 -5.86
N PRO A 443 -24.66 -12.53 -6.32
CA PRO A 443 -24.55 -13.97 -6.09
C PRO A 443 -23.56 -14.71 -7.00
N ARG A 444 -22.94 -14.06 -8.00
CA ARG A 444 -21.91 -14.66 -8.83
C ARG A 444 -20.65 -14.86 -8.01
N PHE A 445 -20.17 -16.10 -7.95
CA PHE A 445 -18.93 -16.42 -7.27
C PHE A 445 -17.73 -16.19 -8.18
N LYS A 446 -16.72 -15.50 -7.68
CA LYS A 446 -15.41 -15.36 -8.31
C LYS A 446 -14.35 -15.22 -7.23
N VAL A 447 -13.24 -15.94 -7.37
CA VAL A 447 -12.02 -15.66 -6.62
C VAL A 447 -11.30 -14.51 -7.31
N TRP A 448 -10.93 -13.49 -6.55
CA TRP A 448 -10.32 -12.28 -7.09
C TRP A 448 -8.88 -12.55 -7.54
N ASN A 449 -8.51 -12.06 -8.70
CA ASN A 449 -7.19 -12.20 -9.33
C ASN A 449 -6.64 -13.64 -9.43
N LEU A 450 -7.47 -14.67 -9.35
CA LEU A 450 -7.01 -16.06 -9.32
C LEU A 450 -6.05 -16.40 -10.46
N GLU A 451 -6.45 -16.12 -11.70
CA GLU A 451 -5.68 -16.45 -12.89
C GLU A 451 -4.39 -15.61 -12.99
N HIS A 452 -4.43 -14.36 -12.52
CA HIS A 452 -3.28 -13.47 -12.49
C HIS A 452 -2.21 -13.98 -11.50
N GLU A 453 -2.59 -14.18 -10.25
CA GLU A 453 -1.67 -14.66 -9.20
C GLU A 453 -1.18 -16.08 -9.47
N PHE A 454 -2.03 -16.92 -10.07
CA PHE A 454 -1.61 -18.26 -10.46
C PHE A 454 -0.62 -18.24 -11.63
N THR A 455 -0.70 -17.24 -12.51
CA THR A 455 0.29 -17.04 -13.56
C THR A 455 1.65 -16.67 -12.98
N HIS A 456 1.71 -15.87 -11.91
CA HIS A 456 2.98 -15.61 -11.22
C HIS A 456 3.64 -16.89 -10.69
N TYR A 457 2.86 -17.81 -10.10
CA TYR A 457 3.37 -19.12 -9.68
C TYR A 457 3.95 -19.91 -10.86
N LEU A 458 3.23 -19.95 -11.97
CA LEU A 458 3.67 -20.70 -13.15
C LEU A 458 4.90 -20.06 -13.80
N ASP A 459 4.95 -18.73 -13.93
CA ASP A 459 6.06 -17.98 -14.51
C ASP A 459 7.33 -18.11 -13.65
N GLY A 460 7.19 -17.90 -12.32
CA GLY A 460 8.30 -18.11 -11.38
C GLY A 460 8.88 -19.52 -11.47
N ARG A 461 8.00 -20.53 -11.41
CA ARG A 461 8.41 -21.93 -11.43
C ARG A 461 9.00 -22.41 -12.76
N HIS A 462 8.48 -21.96 -13.90
CA HIS A 462 8.78 -22.55 -15.20
C HIS A 462 9.61 -21.66 -16.11
N ASP A 463 9.65 -20.35 -15.85
CA ASP A 463 10.30 -19.41 -16.75
C ASP A 463 11.39 -18.56 -16.07
N MET A 464 11.29 -18.24 -14.78
CA MET A 464 12.21 -17.32 -14.10
C MET A 464 13.12 -18.06 -13.10
N ALA A 465 14.37 -18.33 -13.48
CA ALA A 465 15.33 -19.01 -12.63
C ALA A 465 15.76 -18.16 -11.42
N GLY A 466 15.83 -18.79 -10.25
CA GLY A 466 16.15 -18.13 -8.97
C GLY A 466 14.90 -17.72 -8.20
N ASP A 467 15.09 -16.90 -7.18
CA ASP A 467 14.01 -16.34 -6.37
C ASP A 467 13.51 -14.99 -6.91
N PHE A 468 12.51 -14.43 -6.28
CA PHE A 468 11.96 -13.11 -6.63
C PHE A 468 13.01 -12.00 -6.59
N ALA A 469 14.00 -12.06 -5.69
CA ALA A 469 15.06 -11.07 -5.61
C ALA A 469 16.00 -11.18 -6.83
N ALA A 470 16.36 -12.38 -7.26
CA ALA A 470 17.15 -12.62 -8.46
C ALA A 470 16.41 -12.17 -9.73
N SER A 471 15.14 -12.51 -9.85
CA SER A 471 14.31 -12.17 -11.01
C SER A 471 14.07 -10.67 -11.15
N THR A 472 13.98 -9.91 -10.03
CA THR A 472 13.73 -8.46 -10.02
C THR A 472 15.00 -7.60 -9.93
N ALA A 473 16.18 -8.20 -9.87
CA ALA A 473 17.46 -7.47 -9.88
C ALA A 473 17.65 -6.64 -11.17
N LYS A 474 17.03 -7.07 -12.26
CA LYS A 474 16.98 -6.38 -13.56
C LYS A 474 15.57 -5.88 -13.86
N PRO A 475 15.36 -5.04 -14.89
CA PRO A 475 14.04 -4.46 -15.20
C PRO A 475 13.08 -5.49 -15.80
N THR A 476 12.59 -6.39 -15.01
CA THR A 476 11.68 -7.49 -15.37
C THR A 476 10.22 -7.25 -15.02
N VAL A 477 9.92 -6.17 -14.30
CA VAL A 477 8.57 -5.94 -13.75
C VAL A 477 7.50 -5.78 -14.83
N TRP A 478 7.85 -5.18 -15.98
CA TRP A 478 6.95 -5.11 -17.13
C TRP A 478 6.53 -6.51 -17.62
N TRP A 479 7.46 -7.49 -17.52
CA TRP A 479 7.19 -8.90 -17.87
C TRP A 479 6.38 -9.57 -16.77
N ILE A 480 6.85 -9.54 -15.53
CA ILE A 480 6.21 -10.23 -14.39
C ILE A 480 4.73 -9.85 -14.32
N GLU A 481 4.41 -8.57 -14.27
CA GLU A 481 3.03 -8.10 -14.22
C GLU A 481 2.34 -8.19 -15.59
N GLY A 482 3.06 -7.89 -16.66
CA GLY A 482 2.51 -7.93 -18.02
C GLY A 482 2.10 -9.31 -18.48
N ILE A 483 2.87 -10.37 -18.16
CA ILE A 483 2.50 -11.74 -18.51
C ILE A 483 1.31 -12.24 -17.68
N ALA A 484 1.28 -11.90 -16.38
CA ALA A 484 0.17 -12.25 -15.51
C ALA A 484 -1.14 -11.56 -15.96
N GLU A 485 -1.10 -10.28 -16.28
CA GLU A 485 -2.21 -9.54 -16.85
C GLU A 485 -2.65 -10.09 -18.22
N TYR A 486 -1.70 -10.36 -19.11
CA TYR A 486 -2.01 -10.82 -20.46
C TYR A 486 -2.60 -12.23 -20.46
N LEU A 487 -1.99 -13.18 -19.75
CA LEU A 487 -2.47 -14.55 -19.73
C LEU A 487 -3.73 -14.74 -18.86
N SER A 488 -4.07 -13.82 -17.97
CA SER A 488 -5.34 -13.84 -17.22
C SER A 488 -6.49 -13.18 -17.98
N LYS A 489 -6.24 -12.06 -18.65
CA LYS A 489 -7.26 -11.26 -19.36
C LYS A 489 -7.35 -11.55 -20.85
N ARG A 490 -6.41 -12.28 -21.41
CA ARG A 490 -6.28 -12.51 -22.86
C ARG A 490 -6.17 -11.15 -23.59
N ASN A 491 -7.00 -10.95 -24.61
CA ASN A 491 -7.06 -9.67 -25.32
C ASN A 491 -8.14 -8.71 -24.75
N ASP A 492 -8.89 -9.13 -23.72
CA ASP A 492 -9.99 -8.36 -23.13
C ASP A 492 -9.50 -7.47 -21.98
N ASN A 493 -8.79 -6.39 -22.32
CA ASN A 493 -8.36 -5.38 -21.36
C ASN A 493 -8.48 -3.97 -21.96
N GLN A 494 -9.73 -3.45 -22.00
CA GLN A 494 -10.01 -2.13 -22.55
C GLN A 494 -9.26 -1.02 -21.81
N GLU A 495 -9.10 -1.12 -20.49
CA GLU A 495 -8.39 -0.13 -19.70
C GLU A 495 -6.91 0.02 -20.12
N ALA A 496 -6.24 -1.10 -20.43
CA ALA A 496 -4.87 -1.08 -20.93
C ALA A 496 -4.80 -0.51 -22.36
N ILE A 497 -5.76 -0.85 -23.22
CA ILE A 497 -5.85 -0.30 -24.58
C ILE A 497 -6.04 1.21 -24.54
N ASP A 498 -6.91 1.71 -23.66
CA ASP A 498 -7.14 3.15 -23.52
C ASP A 498 -5.91 3.87 -22.94
N ALA A 499 -5.21 3.24 -22.00
CA ALA A 499 -3.98 3.79 -21.43
C ALA A 499 -2.87 3.94 -22.48
N VAL A 500 -2.65 2.93 -23.32
CA VAL A 500 -1.55 2.97 -24.29
C VAL A 500 -1.80 3.98 -25.43
N ARG A 501 -3.06 4.27 -25.75
CA ARG A 501 -3.44 5.29 -26.76
C ARG A 501 -3.04 6.71 -26.37
N THR A 502 -2.72 6.95 -25.10
CA THR A 502 -2.20 8.25 -24.64
C THR A 502 -0.81 8.56 -25.19
N GLY A 503 -0.05 7.56 -25.64
CA GLY A 503 1.32 7.72 -26.12
C GLY A 503 2.31 8.17 -25.04
N THR A 504 2.00 7.95 -23.77
CA THR A 504 2.81 8.43 -22.64
C THR A 504 4.19 7.79 -22.58
N TYR A 505 4.30 6.49 -22.91
CA TYR A 505 5.56 5.75 -22.87
C TYR A 505 5.86 5.09 -24.21
N ARG A 506 7.13 5.05 -24.58
CA ARG A 506 7.65 4.23 -25.67
C ARG A 506 7.85 2.78 -25.19
N LEU A 507 7.91 1.83 -26.10
CA LEU A 507 8.21 0.44 -25.73
C LEU A 507 9.51 0.33 -24.90
N ALA A 508 10.56 1.03 -25.33
CA ALA A 508 11.83 1.07 -24.61
C ALA A 508 11.67 1.52 -23.14
N ASP A 509 10.80 2.48 -22.87
CA ASP A 509 10.50 2.94 -21.51
C ASP A 509 9.79 1.86 -20.70
N VAL A 510 8.78 1.22 -21.30
CA VAL A 510 8.01 0.14 -20.65
C VAL A 510 8.93 -1.02 -20.26
N LEU A 511 9.81 -1.46 -21.17
CA LEU A 511 10.72 -2.57 -20.93
C LEU A 511 11.75 -2.30 -19.81
N THR A 512 11.89 -1.05 -19.35
CA THR A 512 12.76 -0.69 -18.21
C THR A 512 12.04 -0.60 -16.88
N THR A 513 10.77 -0.97 -16.81
CA THR A 513 9.94 -0.85 -15.60
C THR A 513 10.50 -1.69 -14.44
N ARG A 514 10.54 -1.07 -13.26
CA ARG A 514 10.90 -1.67 -11.96
C ARG A 514 9.81 -1.33 -10.95
N TYR A 515 9.72 -2.06 -9.83
CA TYR A 515 8.81 -1.70 -8.72
C TYR A 515 9.12 -0.33 -8.10
N THR A 516 10.33 0.18 -8.31
CA THR A 516 10.76 1.52 -7.88
C THR A 516 10.53 2.60 -8.93
N SER A 517 10.01 2.26 -10.11
CA SER A 517 9.71 3.25 -11.16
C SER A 517 8.55 4.15 -10.75
N ASN A 518 8.62 5.42 -11.12
CA ASN A 518 7.47 6.32 -11.02
C ASN A 518 6.32 5.74 -11.84
N ASP A 519 5.10 5.85 -11.32
CA ASP A 519 3.88 5.32 -11.95
C ASP A 519 3.96 3.82 -12.28
N TYR A 520 4.73 3.03 -11.48
CA TYR A 520 4.97 1.61 -11.77
C TYR A 520 3.67 0.83 -11.98
N VAL A 521 2.61 1.15 -11.25
CA VAL A 521 1.30 0.48 -11.39
C VAL A 521 0.75 0.66 -12.81
N ALA A 522 0.73 1.87 -13.34
CA ALA A 522 0.27 2.11 -14.70
C ALA A 522 1.23 1.45 -15.72
N ARG A 523 2.54 1.60 -15.53
CA ARG A 523 3.55 1.06 -16.45
C ARG A 523 3.59 -0.46 -16.45
N ALA A 524 3.52 -1.12 -15.29
CA ALA A 524 3.59 -2.57 -15.20
C ALA A 524 2.29 -3.26 -15.63
N TYR A 525 1.13 -2.81 -15.08
CA TYR A 525 -0.14 -3.51 -15.28
C TYR A 525 -0.85 -3.14 -16.58
N ARG A 526 -0.77 -1.89 -17.05
CA ARG A 526 -1.44 -1.48 -18.30
C ARG A 526 -0.47 -1.51 -19.48
N TRP A 527 0.61 -0.77 -19.37
CA TRP A 527 1.61 -0.72 -20.43
C TRP A 527 2.40 -2.03 -20.55
N GLY A 528 2.72 -2.68 -19.44
CA GLY A 528 3.34 -4.01 -19.43
C GLY A 528 2.47 -5.07 -20.09
N TYR A 529 1.16 -5.08 -19.79
CA TYR A 529 0.19 -5.92 -20.51
C TYR A 529 0.24 -5.67 -22.03
N MET A 530 0.18 -4.39 -22.45
CA MET A 530 0.20 -4.06 -23.89
C MET A 530 1.52 -4.40 -24.55
N ALA A 531 2.65 -4.18 -23.87
CA ALA A 531 3.97 -4.58 -24.38
C ALA A 531 4.07 -6.11 -24.53
N THR A 532 3.61 -6.86 -23.52
CA THR A 532 3.57 -8.32 -23.57
C THR A 532 2.69 -8.81 -24.71
N ARG A 533 1.46 -8.30 -24.83
CA ARG A 533 0.55 -8.64 -25.92
C ARG A 533 1.14 -8.34 -27.30
N PHE A 534 1.73 -7.16 -27.49
CA PHE A 534 2.41 -6.77 -28.73
C PHE A 534 3.54 -7.75 -29.09
N MET A 535 4.39 -8.08 -28.12
CA MET A 535 5.49 -9.02 -28.32
C MET A 535 4.99 -10.42 -28.69
N PHE A 536 3.91 -10.89 -28.07
CA PHE A 536 3.31 -12.19 -28.44
C PHE A 536 2.66 -12.18 -29.82
N GLU A 537 2.01 -11.08 -30.22
CA GLU A 537 1.33 -10.99 -31.52
C GLU A 537 2.30 -10.75 -32.70
N ARG A 538 3.40 -10.01 -32.47
CA ARG A 538 4.28 -9.54 -33.56
C ARG A 538 5.69 -10.12 -33.50
N HIS A 539 6.21 -10.40 -32.33
CA HIS A 539 7.62 -10.73 -32.11
C HIS A 539 7.81 -11.99 -31.26
N ARG A 540 7.07 -13.04 -31.58
CA ARG A 540 7.08 -14.29 -30.80
C ARG A 540 8.49 -14.88 -30.63
N THR A 541 9.34 -14.79 -31.63
CA THR A 541 10.74 -15.27 -31.55
C THR A 541 11.52 -14.53 -30.47
N ASP A 542 11.26 -13.23 -30.29
CA ASP A 542 11.93 -12.44 -29.27
C ASP A 542 11.39 -12.79 -27.88
N VAL A 543 10.09 -13.09 -27.74
CA VAL A 543 9.53 -13.65 -26.50
C VAL A 543 10.25 -14.94 -26.13
N ASP A 544 10.39 -15.88 -27.07
CA ASP A 544 11.08 -17.15 -26.84
C ASP A 544 12.56 -16.92 -26.43
N ALA A 545 13.23 -15.91 -27.03
CA ALA A 545 14.59 -15.51 -26.66
C ALA A 545 14.70 -14.87 -25.28
N ILE A 546 13.71 -14.07 -24.85
CA ILE A 546 13.61 -13.50 -23.50
C ILE A 546 13.46 -14.63 -22.48
N VAL A 547 12.47 -15.49 -22.68
CA VAL A 547 12.16 -16.60 -21.76
C VAL A 547 13.33 -17.59 -21.66
N SER A 548 14.02 -17.87 -22.76
CA SER A 548 15.23 -18.70 -22.72
C SER A 548 16.31 -18.14 -21.79
N ARG A 549 16.49 -16.81 -21.77
CA ARG A 549 17.44 -16.15 -20.87
C ARG A 549 16.98 -16.22 -19.41
N PHE A 550 15.69 -16.02 -19.16
CA PHE A 550 15.13 -16.16 -17.84
C PHE A 550 15.33 -17.56 -17.28
N ARG A 551 15.02 -18.60 -18.06
CA ARG A 551 15.22 -20.01 -17.68
C ARG A 551 16.67 -20.37 -17.40
N ALA A 552 17.59 -19.70 -18.08
CA ALA A 552 19.04 -19.86 -17.86
C ALA A 552 19.57 -19.01 -16.70
N GLY A 553 18.77 -18.14 -16.09
CA GLY A 553 19.22 -17.16 -15.10
C GLY A 553 20.11 -16.05 -15.69
N ASP A 554 20.16 -15.91 -17.03
CA ASP A 554 20.94 -14.87 -17.71
C ASP A 554 20.20 -13.51 -17.75
N TYR A 555 19.94 -12.96 -16.58
CA TYR A 555 19.29 -11.66 -16.45
C TYR A 555 20.14 -10.50 -17.00
N GLY A 556 21.47 -10.65 -17.03
CA GLY A 556 22.36 -9.68 -17.66
C GLY A 556 22.25 -9.69 -19.19
N GLY A 557 22.20 -10.87 -19.81
CA GLY A 557 21.92 -11.02 -21.23
C GLY A 557 20.53 -10.54 -21.63
N TYR A 558 19.55 -10.82 -20.78
CA TYR A 558 18.20 -10.29 -20.92
C TYR A 558 18.17 -8.76 -20.97
N GLU A 559 18.80 -8.07 -19.99
CA GLU A 559 18.81 -6.61 -19.92
C GLU A 559 19.39 -5.97 -21.19
N ARG A 560 20.50 -6.52 -21.70
CA ARG A 560 21.08 -6.05 -22.98
C ARG A 560 20.14 -6.29 -24.16
N TYR A 561 19.47 -7.42 -24.16
CA TYR A 561 18.56 -7.80 -25.24
C TYR A 561 17.32 -6.91 -25.30
N ILE A 562 16.66 -6.65 -24.17
CA ILE A 562 15.48 -5.76 -24.14
C ILE A 562 15.84 -4.32 -24.50
N ALA A 563 17.03 -3.84 -24.12
CA ALA A 563 17.49 -2.52 -24.51
C ALA A 563 17.66 -2.37 -26.04
N TYR A 564 18.02 -3.47 -26.72
CA TYR A 564 18.11 -3.51 -28.17
C TYR A 564 16.72 -3.55 -28.83
N ILE A 565 15.87 -4.50 -28.45
CA ILE A 565 14.56 -4.68 -29.09
C ILE A 565 13.60 -3.53 -28.77
N GLY A 566 13.67 -2.93 -27.57
CA GLY A 566 12.83 -1.80 -27.19
C GLY A 566 12.97 -0.65 -28.18
N ARG A 567 14.19 -0.20 -28.44
CA ARG A 567 14.47 0.86 -29.41
C ARG A 567 14.11 0.47 -30.84
N ARG A 568 14.30 -0.79 -31.18
CA ARG A 568 14.01 -1.29 -32.53
C ARG A 568 12.52 -1.27 -32.85
N TYR A 569 11.68 -1.55 -31.88
CA TYR A 569 10.24 -1.73 -32.07
C TYR A 569 9.39 -0.57 -31.53
N ASP A 570 10.01 0.53 -31.09
CA ASP A 570 9.29 1.68 -30.54
C ASP A 570 8.19 2.21 -31.48
N ASP A 571 8.53 2.47 -32.74
CA ASP A 571 7.59 3.04 -33.70
C ASP A 571 6.50 2.01 -34.12
N GLU A 572 6.90 0.74 -34.25
CA GLU A 572 5.96 -0.34 -34.55
C GLU A 572 4.97 -0.56 -33.40
N PHE A 573 5.46 -0.47 -32.17
CA PHE A 573 4.60 -0.56 -30.98
C PHE A 573 3.59 0.58 -30.92
N ASP A 574 4.01 1.81 -31.19
CA ASP A 574 3.12 2.97 -31.20
C ASP A 574 2.04 2.84 -32.29
N ASP A 575 2.40 2.36 -33.48
CA ASP A 575 1.46 2.15 -34.58
C ASP A 575 0.48 1.01 -34.27
N TRP A 576 0.96 -0.09 -33.72
CA TRP A 576 0.14 -1.22 -33.32
C TRP A 576 -0.81 -0.83 -32.17
N ALA A 577 -0.32 -0.09 -31.17
CA ALA A 577 -1.09 0.34 -29.99
C ALA A 577 -2.29 1.22 -30.36
N ARG A 578 -2.13 2.13 -31.33
CA ARG A 578 -3.24 2.96 -31.84
C ARG A 578 -4.38 2.14 -32.43
N ASN A 579 -4.07 0.97 -32.99
CA ASN A 579 -5.02 0.09 -33.67
C ASN A 579 -5.47 -1.11 -32.84
N ALA A 580 -4.92 -1.28 -31.64
CA ALA A 580 -5.27 -2.40 -30.77
C ALA A 580 -6.73 -2.36 -30.36
N THR A 581 -7.40 -3.52 -30.41
CA THR A 581 -8.80 -3.71 -30.03
C THR A 581 -8.96 -4.92 -29.14
N ILE A 582 -10.10 -5.05 -28.48
CA ILE A 582 -10.48 -6.28 -27.78
C ILE A 582 -10.71 -7.37 -28.83
N ALA A 583 -10.08 -8.53 -28.62
CA ALA A 583 -10.33 -9.76 -29.34
C ALA A 583 -10.55 -10.89 -28.33
N ASN A 584 -11.37 -11.88 -28.67
CA ASN A 584 -11.82 -12.88 -27.71
C ASN A 584 -10.71 -13.81 -27.20
N GLU A 585 -9.69 -14.10 -28.01
CA GLU A 585 -8.54 -14.91 -27.58
C GLU A 585 -7.26 -14.56 -28.37
N PRO A 586 -6.08 -14.57 -27.75
CA PRO A 586 -4.85 -14.52 -28.50
C PRO A 586 -4.67 -15.83 -29.27
N PRO A 587 -4.05 -15.80 -30.45
CA PRO A 587 -3.78 -17.02 -31.19
C PRO A 587 -2.89 -17.94 -30.36
N LEU A 588 -3.29 -19.19 -30.22
CA LEU A 588 -2.42 -20.23 -29.65
C LEU A 588 -1.20 -20.41 -30.56
N PRO A 589 -0.01 -20.63 -29.98
CA PRO A 589 1.17 -20.97 -30.76
C PRO A 589 0.85 -22.21 -31.62
N VAL A 590 1.16 -22.13 -32.90
CA VAL A 590 1.08 -23.31 -33.77
C VAL A 590 2.08 -24.32 -33.24
N THR A 591 1.59 -25.45 -32.77
CA THR A 591 2.46 -26.61 -32.43
C THR A 591 3.00 -27.16 -33.75
N ASN A 592 4.30 -26.93 -34.00
CA ASN A 592 5.01 -27.67 -35.02
C ASN A 592 5.37 -29.06 -34.49
#